data_ab132e3552e66575f8737821be3c8c0f
#
_entry.id   ab132e3552e66575f8737821be3c8c0f
#
_cell.length_a   1.000
_cell.length_b   1.000
_cell.length_c   1.000
_cell.angle_alpha   90.00
_cell.angle_beta   90.00
_cell.angle_gamma   90.00
#
_symmetry.space_group_name_H-M   'P 1'
#
loop_
_entity.id
_entity.type
_entity.pdbx_description
1 polymer ?
#
loop_
_entity_poly.entity_id
_entity_poly.type
_entity_poly.pdbx_seq_one_letter_code
_entity_poly.pdbx_strand_id
1 'polypeptide(L)'
;MGANAGLERAYREIGRAGVGALERKEWPRSEYFLKHCEVGSDGALLPRRFENNGVVGVSVQLGEDPDHVALLTKAQHVFSDILQEARERCLTPAAGKEWAERGMWWAPREAWHTVVTIFSENPDLLSAEERIKWRPVPEDKLKYELGTELKSEIWAYPVSPVNLRLYGYRVCQDGALIACFVDDDAEDENIDFEKSENCESIDERTAFGSLRRRVKQIGGKVLGPLTSRPKCIIHVTLGRVLRLPGSADDEEREHLLAHLNAVAKKLHANETIDFSADERAVPGGWRIAVEGAPPRDRIVVPGLHEVLRVKQASLTVEKRWWMMEFDVLATIPLAQAK
;
A
#
# COMPACT_ATOMS: atom_id res chain seq x y z
N MET A 1 -14.99 0.26 21.67
CA MET A 1 -14.43 -0.14 20.35
C MET A 1 -12.92 -0.26 20.50
N GLY A 2 -12.31 -1.31 19.94
CA GLY A 2 -10.88 -1.57 20.10
C GLY A 2 -9.98 -0.49 19.49
N ALA A 3 -8.72 -0.44 19.89
CA ALA A 3 -7.71 0.54 19.43
C ALA A 3 -7.53 0.56 17.90
N ASN A 4 -7.80 -0.57 17.23
CA ASN A 4 -7.74 -0.69 15.77
C ASN A 4 -9.01 -0.26 15.02
N ALA A 5 -10.10 0.12 15.70
CA ALA A 5 -11.39 0.39 15.06
C ALA A 5 -11.34 1.53 14.01
N GLY A 6 -10.48 2.51 14.23
CA GLY A 6 -10.24 3.58 13.26
C GLY A 6 -9.54 3.11 12.00
N LEU A 7 -8.50 2.27 12.14
CA LEU A 7 -7.81 1.65 11.02
C LEU A 7 -8.78 0.78 10.21
N GLU A 8 -9.55 -0.05 10.88
CA GLU A 8 -10.55 -0.91 10.22
C GLU A 8 -11.61 -0.11 9.46
N ARG A 9 -12.07 1.03 10.03
CA ARG A 9 -12.98 1.94 9.34
C ARG A 9 -12.32 2.51 8.08
N ALA A 10 -11.09 3.02 8.18
CA ALA A 10 -10.34 3.53 7.03
C ALA A 10 -10.18 2.47 5.94
N TYR A 11 -9.89 1.22 6.31
CA TYR A 11 -9.81 0.12 5.33
C TYR A 11 -11.13 -0.21 4.68
N ARG A 12 -12.25 -0.13 5.41
CA ARG A 12 -13.59 -0.29 4.82
C ARG A 12 -13.91 0.84 3.83
N GLU A 13 -13.54 2.06 4.14
CA GLU A 13 -13.74 3.21 3.24
C GLU A 13 -12.90 3.09 1.96
N ILE A 14 -11.63 2.72 2.07
CA ILE A 14 -10.76 2.45 0.92
C ILE A 14 -11.35 1.34 0.05
N GLY A 15 -11.79 0.24 0.66
CA GLY A 15 -12.43 -0.85 -0.05
C GLY A 15 -13.71 -0.41 -0.76
N ARG A 16 -14.60 0.34 -0.10
CA ARG A 16 -15.81 0.88 -0.71
C ARG A 16 -15.50 1.81 -1.88
N ALA A 17 -14.48 2.65 -1.75
CA ALA A 17 -14.07 3.55 -2.83
C ALA A 17 -13.56 2.76 -4.04
N GLY A 18 -12.79 1.69 -3.85
CA GLY A 18 -12.32 0.79 -4.90
C GLY A 18 -13.48 0.09 -5.62
N VAL A 19 -14.36 -0.56 -4.86
CA VAL A 19 -15.58 -1.20 -5.39
C VAL A 19 -16.45 -0.18 -6.14
N GLY A 20 -16.66 1.00 -5.57
CA GLY A 20 -17.44 2.06 -6.21
C GLY A 20 -16.82 2.56 -7.52
N ALA A 21 -15.52 2.58 -7.66
CA ALA A 21 -14.85 2.92 -8.92
C ALA A 21 -15.04 1.82 -9.98
N LEU A 22 -14.95 0.55 -9.58
CA LEU A 22 -15.23 -0.60 -10.45
C LEU A 22 -16.68 -0.60 -10.95
N GLU A 23 -17.65 -0.36 -10.04
CA GLU A 23 -19.09 -0.29 -10.38
C GLU A 23 -19.42 0.83 -11.36
N ARG A 24 -18.76 1.99 -11.22
CA ARG A 24 -18.94 3.11 -12.14
C ARG A 24 -18.12 3.02 -13.43
N LYS A 25 -17.38 1.93 -13.63
CA LYS A 25 -16.48 1.72 -14.77
C LYS A 25 -15.39 2.83 -14.89
N GLU A 26 -15.01 3.42 -13.76
CA GLU A 26 -13.98 4.48 -13.66
C GLU A 26 -12.63 3.96 -13.16
N TRP A 27 -12.51 2.65 -12.94
CA TRP A 27 -11.31 2.02 -12.43
C TRP A 27 -10.37 1.54 -13.57
N PRO A 28 -9.05 1.66 -13.39
CA PRO A 28 -8.37 2.35 -12.31
C PRO A 28 -8.31 3.87 -12.57
N ARG A 29 -8.48 4.68 -11.53
CA ARG A 29 -8.28 6.14 -11.58
C ARG A 29 -6.78 6.45 -11.46
N SER A 30 -6.02 6.05 -12.44
CA SER A 30 -4.56 6.04 -12.40
C SER A 30 -3.88 7.24 -13.07
N GLU A 31 -4.63 8.20 -13.64
CA GLU A 31 -4.04 9.34 -14.35
C GLU A 31 -3.00 10.09 -13.53
N TYR A 32 -3.26 10.20 -12.23
CA TYR A 32 -2.31 10.79 -11.30
C TYR A 32 -0.98 10.05 -11.27
N PHE A 33 -1.00 8.70 -11.28
CA PHE A 33 0.20 7.88 -11.23
C PHE A 33 0.89 7.76 -12.58
N LEU A 34 0.12 7.70 -13.67
CA LEU A 34 0.68 7.61 -15.01
C LEU A 34 1.58 8.79 -15.37
N LYS A 35 1.25 10.00 -14.93
CA LYS A 35 2.11 11.17 -15.11
C LYS A 35 3.45 11.08 -14.33
N HIS A 36 3.54 10.21 -13.33
CA HIS A 36 4.74 9.94 -12.56
C HIS A 36 5.47 8.67 -13.02
N CYS A 37 5.09 8.13 -14.17
CA CYS A 37 5.78 7.03 -14.83
C CYS A 37 6.54 7.53 -16.06
N GLU A 38 7.56 6.78 -16.41
CA GLU A 38 8.29 6.86 -17.67
C GLU A 38 8.18 5.52 -18.40
N VAL A 39 8.27 5.54 -19.72
CA VAL A 39 8.26 4.32 -20.52
C VAL A 39 9.69 3.82 -20.64
N GLY A 40 9.97 2.61 -20.14
CA GLY A 40 11.23 1.94 -20.29
C GLY A 40 11.52 1.55 -21.77
N SER A 41 12.73 1.13 -22.05
CA SER A 41 13.16 0.71 -23.39
C SER A 41 12.39 -0.51 -23.93
N ASP A 42 11.85 -1.32 -23.03
CA ASP A 42 11.00 -2.49 -23.30
C ASP A 42 9.50 -2.15 -23.40
N GLY A 43 9.14 -0.87 -23.25
CA GLY A 43 7.77 -0.39 -23.24
C GLY A 43 7.04 -0.55 -21.90
N ALA A 44 7.71 -1.07 -20.87
CA ALA A 44 7.15 -1.15 -19.52
C ALA A 44 7.03 0.24 -18.88
N LEU A 45 5.99 0.42 -18.06
CA LEU A 45 5.82 1.64 -17.27
C LEU A 45 6.66 1.51 -15.99
N LEU A 46 7.60 2.42 -15.84
CA LEU A 46 8.48 2.50 -14.68
C LEU A 46 8.21 3.77 -13.88
N PRO A 47 8.27 3.72 -12.56
CA PRO A 47 8.20 4.92 -11.73
C PRO A 47 9.30 5.90 -12.10
N ARG A 48 8.94 7.18 -12.28
CA ARG A 48 9.89 8.24 -12.64
C ARG A 48 10.84 8.54 -11.50
N ARG A 49 12.07 8.87 -11.84
CA ARG A 49 13.04 9.42 -10.88
C ARG A 49 12.69 10.89 -10.58
N PHE A 50 12.88 11.29 -9.32
CA PHE A 50 12.75 12.70 -8.94
C PHE A 50 13.94 13.52 -9.45
N GLU A 51 13.68 14.73 -9.92
CA GLU A 51 14.75 15.67 -10.27
C GLU A 51 15.45 16.23 -9.05
N ASN A 52 14.70 16.34 -7.94
CA ASN A 52 15.18 16.79 -6.64
C ASN A 52 14.92 15.68 -5.61
N ASN A 53 15.32 15.94 -4.34
CA ASN A 53 14.96 15.03 -3.26
C ASN A 53 13.45 14.83 -3.25
N GLY A 54 13.04 13.57 -3.27
CA GLY A 54 11.65 13.17 -3.22
C GLY A 54 11.03 13.30 -1.83
N VAL A 55 10.17 12.37 -1.51
CA VAL A 55 9.53 12.31 -0.19
C VAL A 55 10.59 11.99 0.88
N VAL A 56 10.59 12.76 1.96
CA VAL A 56 11.43 12.51 3.14
C VAL A 56 10.55 12.00 4.26
N GLY A 57 10.89 10.85 4.80
CA GLY A 57 10.08 10.27 5.87
C GLY A 57 10.80 9.18 6.65
N VAL A 58 10.09 8.66 7.64
CA VAL A 58 10.46 7.43 8.33
C VAL A 58 9.55 6.32 7.85
N SER A 59 10.15 5.22 7.45
CA SER A 59 9.46 4.02 6.99
C SER A 59 10.06 2.76 7.61
N VAL A 60 9.27 1.70 7.64
CA VAL A 60 9.75 0.35 7.95
C VAL A 60 9.99 -0.36 6.63
N GLN A 61 11.22 -0.77 6.37
CA GLN A 61 11.58 -1.57 5.21
C GLN A 61 11.27 -3.03 5.50
N LEU A 62 10.48 -3.66 4.65
CA LEU A 62 9.95 -5.00 4.87
C LEU A 62 10.54 -6.04 3.90
N GLY A 63 11.31 -5.59 2.92
CA GLY A 63 11.92 -6.45 1.92
C GLY A 63 13.22 -7.15 2.37
N GLU A 64 13.74 -6.85 3.56
CA GLU A 64 15.01 -7.38 4.05
C GLU A 64 14.83 -8.58 5.00
N ASP A 65 13.79 -8.56 5.85
CA ASP A 65 13.54 -9.63 6.81
C ASP A 65 12.89 -10.84 6.11
N PRO A 66 13.46 -12.06 6.23
CA PRO A 66 12.93 -13.25 5.56
C PRO A 66 11.47 -13.58 5.89
N ASP A 67 11.05 -13.36 7.15
CA ASP A 67 9.68 -13.63 7.57
C ASP A 67 8.70 -12.64 6.93
N HIS A 68 9.08 -11.36 6.87
CA HIS A 68 8.30 -10.34 6.16
C HIS A 68 8.21 -10.64 4.67
N VAL A 69 9.33 -11.03 4.07
CA VAL A 69 9.38 -11.39 2.65
C VAL A 69 8.48 -12.58 2.35
N ALA A 70 8.50 -13.61 3.20
CA ALA A 70 7.66 -14.79 3.01
C ALA A 70 6.15 -14.42 3.03
N LEU A 71 5.72 -13.59 3.99
CA LEU A 71 4.34 -13.13 4.09
C LEU A 71 3.96 -12.26 2.89
N LEU A 72 4.76 -11.24 2.56
CA LEU A 72 4.43 -10.30 1.51
C LEU A 72 4.49 -10.94 0.10
N THR A 73 5.36 -11.93 -0.11
CA THR A 73 5.35 -12.74 -1.33
C THR A 73 4.04 -13.50 -1.49
N LYS A 74 3.56 -14.17 -0.43
CA LYS A 74 2.24 -14.84 -0.46
C LYS A 74 1.13 -13.82 -0.75
N ALA A 75 1.18 -12.65 -0.09
CA ALA A 75 0.21 -11.58 -0.29
C ALA A 75 0.21 -11.04 -1.74
N GLN A 76 1.38 -10.88 -2.34
CA GLN A 76 1.50 -10.46 -3.75
C GLN A 76 0.95 -11.53 -4.70
N HIS A 77 1.18 -12.81 -4.40
CA HIS A 77 0.64 -13.92 -5.18
C HIS A 77 -0.90 -13.95 -5.19
N VAL A 78 -1.57 -13.58 -4.08
CA VAL A 78 -3.04 -13.46 -4.07
C VAL A 78 -3.53 -12.54 -5.18
N PHE A 79 -2.95 -11.34 -5.28
CA PHE A 79 -3.31 -10.41 -6.33
C PHE A 79 -2.89 -10.87 -7.72
N SER A 80 -1.70 -11.47 -7.84
CA SER A 80 -1.24 -12.03 -9.11
C SER A 80 -2.19 -13.10 -9.63
N ASP A 81 -2.62 -14.00 -8.75
CA ASP A 81 -3.55 -15.08 -9.11
C ASP A 81 -4.93 -14.54 -9.50
N ILE A 82 -5.45 -13.53 -8.77
CA ILE A 82 -6.69 -12.84 -9.10
C ILE A 82 -6.62 -12.17 -10.48
N LEU A 83 -5.56 -11.44 -10.75
CA LEU A 83 -5.43 -10.72 -12.01
C LEU A 83 -5.15 -11.67 -13.19
N GLN A 84 -4.44 -12.77 -12.94
CA GLN A 84 -4.25 -13.82 -13.94
C GLN A 84 -5.59 -14.48 -14.29
N GLU A 85 -6.38 -14.85 -13.29
CA GLU A 85 -7.71 -15.45 -13.48
C GLU A 85 -8.64 -14.50 -14.24
N ALA A 86 -8.68 -13.21 -13.85
CA ALA A 86 -9.47 -12.19 -14.54
C ALA A 86 -9.06 -12.05 -16.01
N ARG A 87 -7.75 -12.07 -16.28
CA ARG A 87 -7.21 -12.05 -17.64
C ARG A 87 -7.65 -13.24 -18.48
N GLU A 88 -7.55 -14.44 -17.93
CA GLU A 88 -7.86 -15.68 -18.63
C GLU A 88 -9.36 -15.83 -18.90
N ARG A 89 -10.21 -15.30 -18.02
CA ARG A 89 -11.67 -15.39 -18.16
C ARG A 89 -12.29 -14.30 -19.01
N CYS A 90 -11.76 -13.10 -18.95
CA CYS A 90 -12.45 -11.92 -19.46
C CYS A 90 -11.83 -11.31 -20.71
N LEU A 91 -10.62 -11.73 -21.09
CA LEU A 91 -9.87 -11.10 -22.17
C LEU A 91 -9.45 -12.12 -23.23
N THR A 92 -9.38 -11.67 -24.47
CA THR A 92 -8.70 -12.42 -25.52
C THR A 92 -7.21 -12.57 -25.20
N PRO A 93 -6.52 -13.58 -25.76
CA PRO A 93 -5.09 -13.79 -25.52
C PRO A 93 -4.25 -12.53 -25.83
N ALA A 94 -4.61 -11.76 -26.86
CA ALA A 94 -3.89 -10.54 -27.25
C ALA A 94 -4.06 -9.43 -26.20
N ALA A 95 -5.31 -9.13 -25.80
CA ALA A 95 -5.61 -8.13 -24.78
C ALA A 95 -5.05 -8.54 -23.42
N GLY A 96 -5.13 -9.83 -23.07
CA GLY A 96 -4.56 -10.35 -21.83
C GLY A 96 -3.03 -10.23 -21.78
N LYS A 97 -2.34 -10.47 -22.88
CA LYS A 97 -0.89 -10.28 -22.99
C LYS A 97 -0.51 -8.79 -22.84
N GLU A 98 -1.19 -7.92 -23.57
CA GLU A 98 -0.97 -6.47 -23.44
C GLU A 98 -1.14 -6.00 -22.00
N TRP A 99 -2.22 -6.45 -21.34
CA TRP A 99 -2.50 -6.05 -19.97
C TRP A 99 -1.43 -6.51 -18.98
N ALA A 100 -0.97 -7.76 -19.11
CA ALA A 100 0.09 -8.30 -18.28
C ALA A 100 1.43 -7.54 -18.45
N GLU A 101 1.76 -7.15 -19.67
CA GLU A 101 3.03 -6.49 -20.00
C GLU A 101 3.02 -4.99 -19.72
N ARG A 102 1.87 -4.32 -19.87
CA ARG A 102 1.82 -2.85 -19.89
C ARG A 102 0.76 -2.24 -18.98
N GLY A 103 -0.17 -3.02 -18.49
CA GLY A 103 -1.28 -2.56 -17.64
C GLY A 103 -1.00 -2.62 -16.16
N MET A 104 0.04 -3.34 -15.74
CA MET A 104 0.32 -3.64 -14.34
C MET A 104 1.76 -3.30 -13.97
N TRP A 105 1.93 -2.87 -12.73
CA TRP A 105 3.23 -2.73 -12.09
C TRP A 105 3.22 -3.52 -10.78
N TRP A 106 4.27 -4.30 -10.55
CA TRP A 106 4.47 -5.02 -9.31
C TRP A 106 5.58 -4.39 -8.50
N ALA A 107 5.31 -4.15 -7.23
CA ALA A 107 6.32 -3.64 -6.33
C ALA A 107 7.41 -4.70 -6.14
N PRO A 108 8.67 -4.40 -6.51
CA PRO A 108 9.76 -5.31 -6.22
C PRO A 108 9.97 -5.39 -4.71
N ARG A 109 10.58 -6.48 -4.26
CA ARG A 109 10.82 -6.76 -2.85
C ARG A 109 11.48 -5.58 -2.11
N GLU A 110 12.45 -4.95 -2.76
CA GLU A 110 13.23 -3.84 -2.20
C GLU A 110 12.37 -2.59 -1.94
N ALA A 111 11.25 -2.47 -2.64
CA ALA A 111 10.30 -1.38 -2.47
C ALA A 111 9.21 -1.65 -1.42
N TRP A 112 9.15 -2.83 -0.82
CA TRP A 112 8.15 -3.13 0.20
C TRP A 112 8.42 -2.39 1.50
N HIS A 113 7.52 -1.50 1.84
CA HIS A 113 7.64 -0.67 3.02
C HIS A 113 6.26 -0.29 3.58
N THR A 114 6.23 0.12 4.83
CA THR A 114 5.11 0.87 5.40
C THR A 114 5.59 2.20 5.97
N VAL A 115 4.81 3.24 5.75
CA VAL A 115 5.17 4.60 6.15
C VAL A 115 4.82 4.82 7.62
N VAL A 116 5.81 5.21 8.43
CA VAL A 116 5.61 5.69 9.80
C VAL A 116 5.15 7.14 9.75
N THR A 117 5.94 8.03 9.13
CA THR A 117 5.57 9.43 8.94
C THR A 117 6.31 10.03 7.75
N ILE A 118 5.74 11.07 7.17
CA ILE A 118 6.37 11.87 6.12
C ILE A 118 6.66 13.25 6.71
N PHE A 119 7.89 13.73 6.55
CA PHE A 119 8.31 15.06 6.99
C PHE A 119 8.19 16.10 5.88
N SER A 120 8.47 15.71 4.66
CA SER A 120 8.36 16.55 3.48
C SER A 120 7.80 15.76 2.32
N GLU A 121 6.70 16.22 1.76
CA GLU A 121 6.12 15.69 0.54
C GLU A 121 6.94 16.13 -0.69
N ASN A 122 6.84 15.40 -1.78
CA ASN A 122 7.33 15.87 -3.06
C ASN A 122 6.55 17.12 -3.48
N PRO A 123 7.23 18.19 -3.96
CA PRO A 123 6.55 19.42 -4.39
C PRO A 123 5.52 19.19 -5.50
N ASP A 124 5.67 18.14 -6.32
CA ASP A 124 4.69 17.79 -7.37
C ASP A 124 3.35 17.28 -6.80
N LEU A 125 3.33 16.85 -5.53
CA LEU A 125 2.13 16.43 -4.81
C LEU A 125 1.40 17.57 -4.12
N LEU A 126 2.05 18.72 -4.01
CA LEU A 126 1.54 19.87 -3.29
C LEU A 126 0.62 20.71 -4.17
N SER A 127 -0.38 21.31 -3.55
CA SER A 127 -1.16 22.39 -4.17
C SER A 127 -0.28 23.58 -4.53
N ALA A 128 -0.75 24.50 -5.37
CA ALA A 128 0.00 25.70 -5.72
C ALA A 128 0.37 26.54 -4.49
N GLU A 129 -0.54 26.63 -3.50
CA GLU A 129 -0.32 27.40 -2.26
C GLU A 129 0.72 26.71 -1.36
N GLU A 130 0.64 25.40 -1.21
CA GLU A 130 1.60 24.60 -0.43
C GLU A 130 2.99 24.63 -1.07
N ARG A 131 3.07 24.58 -2.40
CA ARG A 131 4.31 24.64 -3.16
C ARG A 131 5.07 25.96 -2.98
N ILE A 132 4.36 27.08 -2.84
CA ILE A 132 4.98 28.39 -2.54
C ILE A 132 5.71 28.37 -1.19
N LYS A 133 5.18 27.64 -0.22
CA LYS A 133 5.74 27.52 1.14
C LYS A 133 6.77 26.39 1.26
N TRP A 134 6.77 25.46 0.32
CA TRP A 134 7.68 24.32 0.34
C TRP A 134 9.13 24.76 0.22
N ARG A 135 9.98 24.13 1.02
CA ARG A 135 11.43 24.30 0.94
C ARG A 135 12.09 22.94 1.06
N PRO A 136 13.10 22.64 0.25
CA PRO A 136 13.87 21.42 0.40
C PRO A 136 14.56 21.43 1.77
N VAL A 137 14.49 20.27 2.46
CA VAL A 137 15.26 20.12 3.69
C VAL A 137 16.70 19.73 3.30
N PRO A 138 17.72 20.47 3.78
CA PRO A 138 19.10 20.11 3.48
C PRO A 138 19.44 18.70 3.96
N GLU A 139 20.15 17.92 3.13
CA GLU A 139 20.49 16.53 3.46
C GLU A 139 21.32 16.41 4.74
N ASP A 140 22.24 17.33 4.96
CA ASP A 140 23.03 17.39 6.20
C ASP A 140 22.13 17.54 7.44
N LYS A 141 21.12 18.38 7.38
CA LYS A 141 20.15 18.56 8.46
C LYS A 141 19.36 17.27 8.70
N LEU A 142 18.97 16.57 7.64
CA LEU A 142 18.30 15.28 7.77
C LEU A 142 19.20 14.24 8.41
N LYS A 143 20.43 14.09 7.91
CA LYS A 143 21.35 13.05 8.33
C LYS A 143 21.91 13.28 9.73
N TYR A 144 22.41 14.48 10.00
CA TYR A 144 23.19 14.76 11.21
C TYR A 144 22.33 15.30 12.35
N GLU A 145 21.30 16.11 12.08
CA GLU A 145 20.44 16.60 13.13
C GLU A 145 19.26 15.65 13.38
N LEU A 146 18.39 15.45 12.38
CA LEU A 146 17.19 14.63 12.54
C LEU A 146 17.52 13.15 12.78
N GLY A 147 18.44 12.58 12.01
CA GLY A 147 18.82 11.17 12.16
C GLY A 147 19.45 10.86 13.52
N THR A 148 20.26 11.78 14.05
CA THR A 148 20.86 11.65 15.38
C THR A 148 19.81 11.79 16.47
N GLU A 149 18.93 12.78 16.37
CA GLU A 149 17.88 13.02 17.37
C GLU A 149 16.87 11.86 17.41
N LEU A 150 16.47 11.33 16.24
CA LEU A 150 15.59 10.14 16.17
C LEU A 150 16.22 8.93 16.86
N LYS A 151 17.50 8.66 16.61
CA LYS A 151 18.22 7.55 17.28
C LYS A 151 18.30 7.75 18.79
N SER A 152 18.71 8.95 19.22
CA SER A 152 18.91 9.28 20.63
C SER A 152 17.60 9.21 21.41
N GLU A 153 16.55 9.86 20.92
CA GLU A 153 15.26 9.96 21.59
C GLU A 153 14.50 8.62 21.64
N ILE A 154 14.55 7.84 20.54
CA ILE A 154 13.92 6.51 20.52
C ILE A 154 14.70 5.52 21.39
N TRP A 155 16.03 5.62 21.46
CA TRP A 155 16.84 4.82 22.34
C TRP A 155 16.61 5.15 23.82
N ALA A 156 16.61 6.45 24.17
CA ALA A 156 16.42 6.89 25.56
C ALA A 156 15.02 6.55 26.09
N TYR A 157 14.04 6.54 25.21
CA TYR A 157 12.65 6.24 25.57
C TYR A 157 12.07 5.25 24.57
N PRO A 158 12.34 3.96 24.72
CA PRO A 158 11.89 2.95 23.77
C PRO A 158 10.36 2.95 23.62
N VAL A 159 9.90 2.85 22.40
CA VAL A 159 8.50 2.53 22.13
C VAL A 159 8.27 1.04 22.37
N SER A 160 7.04 0.65 22.67
CA SER A 160 6.68 -0.77 22.78
C SER A 160 7.03 -1.50 21.48
N PRO A 161 7.31 -2.82 21.55
CA PRO A 161 7.50 -3.61 20.34
C PRO A 161 6.35 -3.41 19.37
N VAL A 162 6.66 -3.22 18.10
CA VAL A 162 5.64 -3.03 17.07
C VAL A 162 5.42 -4.34 16.34
N ASN A 163 4.25 -4.91 16.52
CA ASN A 163 3.81 -6.13 15.86
C ASN A 163 2.61 -5.80 14.96
N LEU A 164 2.76 -6.00 13.65
CA LEU A 164 1.75 -5.68 12.66
C LEU A 164 1.08 -6.95 12.17
N ARG A 165 -0.17 -7.16 12.56
CA ARG A 165 -0.98 -8.30 12.11
C ARG A 165 -1.67 -7.98 10.79
N LEU A 166 -1.60 -8.90 9.85
CA LEU A 166 -2.31 -8.77 8.58
C LEU A 166 -3.82 -8.74 8.82
N TYR A 167 -4.44 -7.64 8.41
CA TYR A 167 -5.89 -7.42 8.52
C TYR A 167 -6.65 -7.87 7.26
N GLY A 168 -6.04 -7.73 6.09
CA GLY A 168 -6.63 -8.12 4.83
C GLY A 168 -6.08 -7.34 3.65
N TYR A 169 -6.78 -7.45 2.52
CA TYR A 169 -6.35 -6.91 1.24
C TYR A 169 -7.35 -5.90 0.71
N ARG A 170 -6.87 -4.91 -0.04
CA ARG A 170 -7.74 -3.91 -0.66
C ARG A 170 -7.30 -3.63 -2.09
N VAL A 171 -8.28 -3.53 -2.95
CA VAL A 171 -8.17 -2.96 -4.30
C VAL A 171 -8.60 -1.50 -4.17
N CYS A 172 -7.68 -0.59 -4.38
CA CYS A 172 -7.94 0.85 -4.24
C CYS A 172 -8.52 1.44 -5.53
N GLN A 173 -9.22 2.56 -5.42
CA GLN A 173 -9.82 3.24 -6.59
C GLN A 173 -8.79 3.69 -7.64
N ASP A 174 -7.56 3.94 -7.23
CA ASP A 174 -6.43 4.35 -8.07
C ASP A 174 -5.63 3.17 -8.64
N GLY A 175 -6.16 1.96 -8.50
CA GLY A 175 -5.54 0.73 -8.97
C GLY A 175 -4.50 0.12 -8.04
N ALA A 176 -4.20 0.74 -6.88
CA ALA A 176 -3.26 0.14 -5.93
C ALA A 176 -3.84 -1.15 -5.32
N LEU A 177 -2.96 -2.13 -5.20
CA LEU A 177 -3.18 -3.44 -4.59
C LEU A 177 -2.40 -3.48 -3.29
N ILE A 178 -3.09 -3.43 -2.15
CA ILE A 178 -2.45 -3.24 -0.86
C ILE A 178 -2.77 -4.35 0.13
N ALA A 179 -1.77 -4.74 0.93
CA ALA A 179 -1.95 -5.47 2.17
C ALA A 179 -2.11 -4.47 3.32
N CYS A 180 -3.16 -4.63 4.12
CA CYS A 180 -3.51 -3.77 5.24
C CYS A 180 -3.15 -4.45 6.55
N PHE A 181 -2.62 -3.71 7.50
CA PHE A 181 -2.19 -4.22 8.80
C PHE A 181 -2.85 -3.45 9.93
N VAL A 182 -2.98 -4.12 11.06
CA VAL A 182 -3.36 -3.53 12.35
C VAL A 182 -2.29 -3.82 13.38
N ASP A 183 -2.24 -3.03 14.43
CA ASP A 183 -1.32 -3.29 15.54
C ASP A 183 -1.84 -4.51 16.33
N ASP A 184 -1.00 -5.55 16.48
CA ASP A 184 -1.40 -6.80 17.12
C ASP A 184 -1.48 -6.69 18.65
N ASP A 185 -0.68 -5.80 19.23
CA ASP A 185 -0.60 -5.58 20.69
C ASP A 185 -1.59 -4.47 21.16
N ALA A 186 -2.51 -4.05 20.31
CA ALA A 186 -3.50 -3.06 20.67
C ALA A 186 -4.51 -3.64 21.69
N GLU A 187 -4.44 -3.17 22.93
CA GLU A 187 -5.40 -3.55 23.97
C GLU A 187 -6.82 -3.15 23.55
N ASP A 188 -7.74 -4.11 23.63
CA ASP A 188 -9.17 -3.90 23.36
C ASP A 188 -9.84 -3.17 24.53
N GLU A 189 -9.38 -1.97 24.87
CA GLU A 189 -10.11 -1.14 25.80
C GLU A 189 -11.39 -0.61 25.17
N ASN A 190 -12.52 -0.83 25.83
CA ASN A 190 -13.82 -0.28 25.48
C ASN A 190 -13.81 1.25 25.61
N ILE A 191 -13.57 1.94 24.50
CA ILE A 191 -13.47 3.40 24.47
C ILE A 191 -14.57 3.98 23.63
N ASP A 192 -15.22 4.98 24.21
CA ASP A 192 -16.32 5.74 23.62
C ASP A 192 -15.82 6.67 22.52
N PHE A 193 -15.98 6.25 21.25
CA PHE A 193 -15.44 6.92 20.06
C PHE A 193 -16.34 8.04 19.51
N GLU A 194 -17.45 8.36 20.16
CA GLU A 194 -18.40 9.36 19.63
C GLU A 194 -17.82 10.78 19.51
N LYS A 195 -16.62 11.06 20.05
CA LYS A 195 -16.07 12.43 20.14
C LYS A 195 -14.80 12.68 19.33
N SER A 196 -14.26 11.74 18.59
CA SER A 196 -13.00 11.96 17.85
C SER A 196 -13.21 11.98 16.35
N GLU A 197 -13.39 13.17 15.79
CA GLU A 197 -13.40 13.41 14.34
C GLU A 197 -11.99 13.38 13.71
N ASN A 198 -10.91 13.32 14.50
CA ASN A 198 -9.55 13.38 14.04
C ASN A 198 -8.88 12.01 13.95
N CYS A 199 -8.43 11.64 12.75
CA CYS A 199 -7.67 10.42 12.47
C CYS A 199 -6.41 10.26 13.35
N GLU A 200 -5.85 11.36 13.83
CA GLU A 200 -4.64 11.38 14.68
C GLU A 200 -4.88 10.76 16.07
N SER A 201 -6.07 10.87 16.62
CA SER A 201 -6.36 10.37 17.98
C SER A 201 -6.55 8.86 18.07
N ILE A 202 -6.77 8.19 16.94
CA ILE A 202 -7.03 6.74 16.88
C ILE A 202 -5.71 5.96 16.95
N ASP A 203 -4.67 6.49 16.33
CA ASP A 203 -3.34 5.86 16.26
C ASP A 203 -2.55 5.94 17.58
N GLU A 204 -2.90 6.84 18.47
CA GLU A 204 -2.06 7.18 19.65
C GLU A 204 -1.97 6.07 20.71
N ARG A 205 -2.84 5.06 20.64
CA ARG A 205 -2.95 3.97 21.62
C ARG A 205 -2.29 2.69 21.20
N THR A 206 -1.84 2.63 19.95
CA THR A 206 -1.14 1.46 19.42
C THR A 206 0.36 1.68 19.48
N ALA A 207 1.15 0.62 19.48
CA ALA A 207 2.62 0.72 19.48
C ALA A 207 3.10 1.43 18.22
N PHE A 208 2.50 1.13 17.05
CA PHE A 208 2.83 1.81 15.80
C PHE A 208 2.38 3.27 15.79
N GLY A 209 1.21 3.58 16.33
CA GLY A 209 0.72 4.94 16.48
C GLY A 209 1.59 5.78 17.43
N SER A 210 2.02 5.19 18.55
CA SER A 210 2.98 5.81 19.48
C SER A 210 4.32 6.11 18.79
N LEU A 211 4.85 5.16 18.00
CA LEU A 211 6.05 5.38 17.19
C LEU A 211 5.83 6.54 16.21
N ARG A 212 4.71 6.55 15.49
CA ARG A 212 4.34 7.58 14.51
C ARG A 212 4.28 8.96 15.15
N ARG A 213 3.56 9.11 16.26
CA ARG A 213 3.46 10.35 17.02
C ARG A 213 4.83 10.85 17.47
N ARG A 214 5.64 9.99 18.03
CA ARG A 214 6.95 10.34 18.54
C ARG A 214 7.90 10.80 17.44
N VAL A 215 7.96 10.05 16.35
CA VAL A 215 8.75 10.42 15.17
C VAL A 215 8.29 11.77 14.61
N LYS A 216 6.97 12.03 14.56
CA LYS A 216 6.41 13.33 14.14
C LYS A 216 6.81 14.47 15.08
N GLN A 217 6.78 14.26 16.39
CA GLN A 217 7.20 15.27 17.40
C GLN A 217 8.69 15.61 17.26
N ILE A 218 9.55 14.58 17.12
CA ILE A 218 11.00 14.80 16.91
C ILE A 218 11.24 15.55 15.61
N GLY A 219 10.57 15.15 14.52
CA GLY A 219 10.66 15.84 13.24
C GLY A 219 10.22 17.30 13.32
N GLY A 220 9.11 17.58 14.01
CA GLY A 220 8.63 18.95 14.24
C GLY A 220 9.60 19.81 15.04
N LYS A 221 10.26 19.23 16.06
CA LYS A 221 11.30 19.90 16.87
C LYS A 221 12.52 20.27 16.02
N VAL A 222 12.99 19.38 15.15
CA VAL A 222 14.21 19.58 14.36
C VAL A 222 13.96 20.39 13.09
N LEU A 223 12.89 20.06 12.35
CA LEU A 223 12.62 20.61 11.02
C LEU A 223 11.67 21.83 11.05
N GLY A 224 10.95 22.02 12.15
CA GLY A 224 9.87 23.00 12.25
C GLY A 224 8.53 22.43 11.73
N PRO A 225 7.57 23.30 11.38
CA PRO A 225 6.25 22.87 10.93
C PRO A 225 6.33 21.92 9.74
N LEU A 226 5.72 20.74 9.88
CA LEU A 226 5.73 19.72 8.84
C LEU A 226 4.60 19.96 7.83
N THR A 227 4.91 19.76 6.56
CA THR A 227 3.95 19.91 5.44
C THR A 227 3.31 18.58 5.04
N SER A 228 3.42 17.57 5.89
CA SER A 228 2.92 16.24 5.57
C SER A 228 1.44 16.06 5.86
N ARG A 229 0.77 15.29 5.02
CA ARG A 229 -0.60 14.83 5.28
C ARG A 229 -0.60 13.72 6.32
N PRO A 230 -1.56 13.68 7.23
CA PRO A 230 -1.70 12.57 8.17
C PRO A 230 -1.85 11.24 7.42
N LYS A 231 -1.10 10.23 7.84
CA LYS A 231 -1.25 8.87 7.33
C LYS A 231 -2.11 8.08 8.33
N CYS A 232 -3.31 7.71 7.91
CA CYS A 232 -4.29 7.07 8.79
C CYS A 232 -4.31 5.54 8.70
N ILE A 233 -3.48 4.96 7.83
CA ILE A 233 -3.44 3.51 7.56
C ILE A 233 -2.04 2.95 7.68
N ILE A 234 -1.96 1.65 7.94
CA ILE A 234 -0.73 0.86 7.93
C ILE A 234 -0.87 -0.13 6.79
N HIS A 235 -0.13 0.08 5.70
CA HIS A 235 -0.27 -0.77 4.52
C HIS A 235 1.06 -0.94 3.79
N VAL A 236 1.11 -1.99 2.98
CA VAL A 236 2.16 -2.24 2.01
C VAL A 236 1.53 -2.27 0.62
N THR A 237 2.05 -1.48 -0.30
CA THR A 237 1.67 -1.57 -1.70
C THR A 237 2.40 -2.74 -2.35
N LEU A 238 1.66 -3.72 -2.83
CA LEU A 238 2.20 -4.93 -3.46
C LEU A 238 2.27 -4.82 -4.98
N GLY A 239 1.43 -3.97 -5.54
CA GLY A 239 1.36 -3.73 -6.97
C GLY A 239 0.33 -2.66 -7.31
N ARG A 240 0.17 -2.40 -8.60
CA ARG A 240 -0.79 -1.42 -9.09
C ARG A 240 -1.25 -1.79 -10.49
N VAL A 241 -2.55 -1.73 -10.72
CA VAL A 241 -3.09 -1.71 -12.06
C VAL A 241 -3.07 -0.26 -12.55
N LEU A 242 -2.33 -0.02 -13.61
CA LEU A 242 -2.10 1.33 -14.15
C LEU A 242 -3.12 1.69 -15.23
N ARG A 243 -3.56 0.70 -16.01
CA ARG A 243 -4.57 0.88 -17.07
C ARG A 243 -5.20 -0.46 -17.45
N LEU A 244 -6.38 -0.39 -18.01
CA LEU A 244 -7.00 -1.54 -18.68
C LEU A 244 -6.34 -1.76 -20.05
N PRO A 245 -6.45 -2.96 -20.65
CA PRO A 245 -5.86 -3.24 -21.96
C PRO A 245 -6.51 -2.36 -23.04
N GLY A 246 -5.67 -1.70 -23.86
CA GLY A 246 -6.13 -0.83 -24.93
C GLY A 246 -6.79 -1.60 -26.08
N SER A 247 -6.31 -2.83 -26.33
CA SER A 247 -6.81 -3.71 -27.38
C SER A 247 -8.08 -4.49 -26.99
N ALA A 248 -8.52 -4.45 -25.73
CA ALA A 248 -9.79 -5.02 -25.32
C ALA A 248 -10.96 -4.20 -25.89
N ASP A 249 -11.99 -4.90 -26.38
CA ASP A 249 -13.25 -4.24 -26.75
C ASP A 249 -14.09 -3.86 -25.53
N ASP A 250 -15.23 -3.24 -25.75
CA ASP A 250 -16.08 -2.74 -24.66
C ASP A 250 -16.72 -3.89 -23.86
N GLU A 251 -17.02 -5.03 -24.50
CA GLU A 251 -17.58 -6.23 -23.84
C GLU A 251 -16.52 -6.89 -22.94
N GLU A 252 -15.31 -7.08 -23.42
CA GLU A 252 -14.18 -7.59 -22.66
C GLU A 252 -13.88 -6.72 -21.43
N ARG A 253 -13.86 -5.38 -21.61
CA ARG A 253 -13.65 -4.42 -20.50
C ARG A 253 -14.77 -4.49 -19.46
N GLU A 254 -16.01 -4.59 -19.91
CA GLU A 254 -17.16 -4.70 -19.02
C GLU A 254 -17.13 -5.98 -18.21
N HIS A 255 -16.82 -7.12 -18.84
CA HIS A 255 -16.65 -8.40 -18.19
C HIS A 255 -15.49 -8.38 -17.18
N LEU A 256 -14.35 -7.81 -17.56
CA LEU A 256 -13.20 -7.67 -16.68
C LEU A 256 -13.53 -6.85 -15.43
N LEU A 257 -14.17 -5.70 -15.60
CA LEU A 257 -14.54 -4.84 -14.47
C LEU A 257 -15.58 -5.48 -13.56
N ALA A 258 -16.57 -6.18 -14.13
CA ALA A 258 -17.58 -6.92 -13.37
C ALA A 258 -16.94 -8.06 -12.54
N HIS A 259 -16.03 -8.82 -13.15
CA HIS A 259 -15.30 -9.87 -12.47
C HIS A 259 -14.43 -9.33 -11.33
N LEU A 260 -13.62 -8.31 -11.60
CA LEU A 260 -12.78 -7.65 -10.58
C LEU A 260 -13.61 -7.06 -9.44
N ASN A 261 -14.80 -6.52 -9.73
CA ASN A 261 -15.71 -6.00 -8.73
C ASN A 261 -16.22 -7.11 -7.79
N ALA A 262 -16.64 -8.26 -8.35
CA ALA A 262 -17.08 -9.41 -7.56
C ALA A 262 -15.95 -9.92 -6.65
N VAL A 263 -14.75 -10.06 -7.20
CA VAL A 263 -13.56 -10.48 -6.46
C VAL A 263 -13.17 -9.46 -5.38
N ALA A 264 -13.17 -8.16 -5.70
CA ALA A 264 -12.85 -7.11 -4.74
C ALA A 264 -13.81 -7.11 -3.54
N LYS A 265 -15.11 -7.34 -3.76
CA LYS A 265 -16.09 -7.44 -2.67
C LYS A 265 -15.77 -8.58 -1.71
N LYS A 266 -15.48 -9.78 -2.22
CA LYS A 266 -15.07 -10.93 -1.40
C LYS A 266 -13.77 -10.67 -0.66
N LEU A 267 -12.77 -10.12 -1.36
CA LEU A 267 -11.47 -9.80 -0.79
C LEU A 267 -11.59 -8.76 0.35
N HIS A 268 -12.47 -7.76 0.19
CA HIS A 268 -12.70 -6.75 1.21
C HIS A 268 -13.49 -7.29 2.42
N ALA A 269 -14.29 -8.33 2.23
CA ALA A 269 -14.95 -9.07 3.29
C ALA A 269 -14.04 -10.11 3.97
N ASN A 270 -12.81 -10.28 3.48
CA ASN A 270 -11.87 -11.33 3.89
C ASN A 270 -12.43 -12.76 3.65
N GLU A 271 -13.25 -12.89 2.62
CA GLU A 271 -13.83 -14.18 2.22
C GLU A 271 -12.89 -14.93 1.29
N THR A 272 -12.97 -16.24 1.31
CA THR A 272 -12.29 -17.09 0.33
C THR A 272 -12.87 -16.85 -1.05
N ILE A 273 -12.01 -16.68 -2.04
CA ILE A 273 -12.42 -16.54 -3.43
C ILE A 273 -12.44 -17.93 -4.06
N ASP A 274 -13.64 -18.38 -4.39
CA ASP A 274 -13.90 -19.67 -5.06
C ASP A 274 -14.46 -19.38 -6.45
N PHE A 275 -13.66 -19.64 -7.47
CA PHE A 275 -14.04 -19.42 -8.86
C PHE A 275 -14.91 -20.53 -9.42
N SER A 276 -14.93 -21.71 -8.80
CA SER A 276 -15.77 -22.83 -9.23
C SER A 276 -17.26 -22.59 -8.92
N ALA A 277 -17.55 -21.85 -7.85
CA ALA A 277 -18.92 -21.55 -7.43
C ALA A 277 -19.57 -20.42 -8.23
N ASP A 278 -18.80 -19.50 -8.79
CA ASP A 278 -19.31 -18.33 -9.51
C ASP A 278 -19.61 -18.58 -11.01
N GLU A 279 -19.37 -19.78 -11.55
CA GLU A 279 -19.72 -20.14 -12.93
C GLU A 279 -21.21 -19.93 -13.26
N ARG A 280 -22.07 -19.79 -12.25
CA ARG A 280 -23.52 -19.56 -12.40
C ARG A 280 -23.92 -18.09 -12.36
N ALA A 281 -23.02 -17.18 -12.00
CA ALA A 281 -23.35 -15.79 -11.72
C ALA A 281 -22.97 -14.81 -12.85
N VAL A 282 -22.23 -15.25 -13.86
CA VAL A 282 -21.87 -14.41 -15.01
C VAL A 282 -22.72 -14.82 -16.21
N PRO A 283 -23.66 -13.96 -16.66
CA PRO A 283 -24.39 -14.21 -17.90
C PRO A 283 -23.43 -14.16 -19.08
N GLY A 284 -23.28 -15.24 -19.81
CA GLY A 284 -22.47 -15.34 -21.02
C GLY A 284 -21.16 -16.08 -20.80
N GLY A 285 -21.22 -17.33 -20.35
CA GLY A 285 -20.07 -18.19 -20.10
C GLY A 285 -19.17 -18.41 -21.32
N TRP A 286 -18.14 -17.60 -21.43
CA TRP A 286 -17.05 -17.78 -22.38
C TRP A 286 -15.92 -18.50 -21.68
N ARG A 287 -15.74 -19.78 -21.96
CA ARG A 287 -14.53 -20.54 -21.63
C ARG A 287 -13.56 -20.37 -22.78
N ILE A 288 -12.53 -19.59 -22.58
CA ILE A 288 -11.30 -19.74 -23.35
C ILE A 288 -10.40 -20.63 -22.51
N ALA A 289 -10.43 -21.92 -22.75
CA ALA A 289 -9.48 -22.87 -22.19
C ALA A 289 -8.10 -22.57 -22.82
N VAL A 290 -7.16 -22.08 -22.02
CA VAL A 290 -5.76 -22.10 -22.37
C VAL A 290 -5.29 -23.54 -22.17
N GLU A 291 -4.96 -24.22 -23.28
CA GLU A 291 -4.44 -25.58 -23.27
C GLU A 291 -3.21 -25.66 -22.36
N GLY A 292 -3.31 -26.40 -21.26
CA GLY A 292 -2.19 -26.79 -20.40
C GLY A 292 -2.10 -26.17 -19.00
N ALA A 293 -2.97 -25.23 -18.60
CA ALA A 293 -3.00 -24.74 -17.23
C ALA A 293 -4.13 -25.44 -16.45
N PRO A 294 -3.85 -26.02 -15.27
CA PRO A 294 -4.92 -26.53 -14.42
C PRO A 294 -5.77 -25.33 -13.95
N PRO A 295 -7.12 -25.44 -13.96
CA PRO A 295 -7.97 -24.40 -13.42
C PRO A 295 -7.62 -24.21 -11.93
N ARG A 296 -7.31 -22.99 -11.55
CA ARG A 296 -7.17 -22.63 -10.13
C ARG A 296 -8.57 -22.44 -9.56
N ASP A 297 -9.10 -23.52 -9.01
CA ASP A 297 -10.48 -23.53 -8.54
C ASP A 297 -10.67 -22.66 -7.29
N ARG A 298 -9.58 -22.28 -6.59
CA ARG A 298 -9.69 -21.59 -5.32
C ARG A 298 -8.43 -20.78 -4.99
N ILE A 299 -8.61 -19.49 -4.71
CA ILE A 299 -7.57 -18.65 -4.10
C ILE A 299 -7.84 -18.58 -2.60
N VAL A 300 -6.94 -19.16 -1.82
CA VAL A 300 -6.97 -19.04 -0.37
C VAL A 300 -6.26 -17.73 0.00
N VAL A 301 -7.01 -16.79 0.56
CA VAL A 301 -6.42 -15.57 1.13
C VAL A 301 -5.55 -15.99 2.33
N PRO A 302 -4.23 -15.70 2.33
CA PRO A 302 -3.34 -16.10 3.42
C PRO A 302 -3.81 -15.55 4.76
N GLY A 303 -3.57 -16.33 5.79
CA GLY A 303 -4.16 -16.15 7.12
C GLY A 303 -4.02 -14.77 7.71
N LEU A 304 -5.15 -14.21 8.10
CA LEU A 304 -5.30 -12.91 8.79
C LEU A 304 -4.67 -12.86 10.18
N HIS A 305 -3.83 -13.84 10.53
CA HIS A 305 -3.18 -13.97 11.83
C HIS A 305 -1.65 -13.90 11.74
N GLU A 306 -1.10 -13.77 10.54
CA GLU A 306 0.35 -13.63 10.39
C GLU A 306 0.80 -12.23 10.85
N VAL A 307 1.88 -12.20 11.65
CA VAL A 307 2.37 -10.98 12.32
C VAL A 307 3.76 -10.62 11.80
N LEU A 308 3.91 -9.37 11.38
CA LEU A 308 5.21 -8.77 11.07
C LEU A 308 5.79 -8.13 12.33
N ARG A 309 6.93 -8.62 12.79
CA ARG A 309 7.65 -8.04 13.93
C ARG A 309 8.62 -6.96 13.45
N VAL A 310 8.30 -5.71 13.73
CA VAL A 310 9.10 -4.56 13.28
C VAL A 310 10.29 -4.36 14.21
N LYS A 311 11.49 -4.62 13.70
CA LYS A 311 12.75 -4.53 14.47
C LYS A 311 13.41 -3.17 14.37
N GLN A 312 13.16 -2.45 13.27
CA GLN A 312 13.77 -1.17 12.99
C GLN A 312 12.90 -0.34 12.05
N ALA A 313 13.08 0.97 12.12
CA ALA A 313 12.59 1.92 11.13
C ALA A 313 13.76 2.66 10.49
N SER A 314 13.56 3.29 9.35
CA SER A 314 14.60 3.99 8.61
C SER A 314 14.16 5.40 8.25
N LEU A 315 15.00 6.38 8.50
CA LEU A 315 14.88 7.71 7.91
C LEU A 315 15.34 7.61 6.46
N THR A 316 14.45 7.90 5.53
CA THR A 316 14.69 7.70 4.10
C THR A 316 14.42 8.96 3.30
N VAL A 317 15.15 9.10 2.20
CA VAL A 317 14.89 10.07 1.13
C VAL A 317 14.59 9.28 -0.14
N GLU A 318 13.37 9.38 -0.61
CA GLU A 318 12.95 8.71 -1.84
C GLU A 318 13.58 9.41 -3.05
N LYS A 319 14.18 8.63 -3.95
CA LYS A 319 14.82 9.09 -5.20
C LYS A 319 13.99 8.77 -6.43
N ARG A 320 13.16 7.76 -6.33
CA ARG A 320 12.24 7.34 -7.38
C ARG A 320 10.88 7.02 -6.76
N TRP A 321 9.81 7.37 -7.44
CA TRP A 321 8.45 7.10 -7.01
C TRP A 321 8.25 5.65 -6.51
N TRP A 322 7.41 5.50 -5.50
CA TRP A 322 7.02 4.25 -4.87
C TRP A 322 8.18 3.51 -4.20
N MET A 323 9.17 4.24 -3.69
CA MET A 323 10.34 3.69 -3.01
C MET A 323 11.17 2.72 -3.88
N MET A 324 11.10 2.87 -5.20
CA MET A 324 11.90 2.06 -6.13
C MET A 324 13.40 2.33 -6.00
N GLU A 325 13.76 3.54 -5.56
CA GLU A 325 15.13 3.95 -5.26
C GLU A 325 15.06 4.97 -4.12
N PHE A 326 15.80 4.74 -3.05
CA PHE A 326 15.85 5.62 -1.88
C PHE A 326 17.19 5.52 -1.17
N ASP A 327 17.56 6.58 -0.47
CA ASP A 327 18.70 6.61 0.43
C ASP A 327 18.24 6.40 1.87
N VAL A 328 18.92 5.52 2.60
CA VAL A 328 18.77 5.39 4.06
C VAL A 328 19.76 6.31 4.74
N LEU A 329 19.25 7.37 5.37
CA LEU A 329 20.07 8.35 6.08
C LEU A 329 20.35 7.92 7.53
N ALA A 330 19.41 7.22 8.15
CA ALA A 330 19.57 6.70 9.50
C ALA A 330 18.69 5.47 9.71
N THR A 331 19.23 4.45 10.40
CA THR A 331 18.48 3.30 10.92
C THR A 331 18.17 3.52 12.39
N ILE A 332 16.93 3.32 12.77
CA ILE A 332 16.38 3.56 14.11
C ILE A 332 15.96 2.20 14.68
N PRO A 333 16.75 1.61 15.58
CA PRO A 333 16.37 0.34 16.21
C PRO A 333 15.14 0.56 17.11
N LEU A 334 14.22 -0.40 17.08
CA LEU A 334 13.03 -0.42 17.93
C LEU A 334 13.19 -1.46 19.02
N ALA A 335 12.48 -1.29 20.14
CA ALA A 335 12.49 -2.27 21.21
C ALA A 335 12.02 -3.64 20.68
N GLN A 336 12.67 -4.69 21.13
CA GLN A 336 12.26 -6.07 20.88
C GLN A 336 11.48 -6.58 22.08
N ALA A 337 10.44 -7.38 21.87
CA ALA A 337 9.85 -8.16 22.94
C ALA A 337 10.93 -9.10 23.50
N LYS A 338 11.15 -9.06 24.81
CA LYS A 338 12.06 -9.95 25.52
C LYS A 338 11.51 -11.38 25.54
#